data_8a89ae6eb30cb1392aa80b2ddb5a1c54
#
_entry.id   8a89ae6eb30cb1392aa80b2ddb5a1c54
#
_cell.length_a   1.000
_cell.length_b   1.000
_cell.length_c   1.000
_cell.angle_alpha   90.00
_cell.angle_beta   90.00
_cell.angle_gamma   90.00
#
_symmetry.space_group_name_H-M   'P 1'
#
loop_
_entity.id
_entity.type
_entity.pdbx_description
1 polymer ?
#
loop_
_entity_poly.entity_id
_entity_poly.type
_entity_poly.pdbx_seq_one_letter_code
_entity_poly.pdbx_strand_id
1 'polypeptide(L)'
;IRNFLQNKGYSFSSKSDTEVIVAAYDYWKERCLQQFDGMFAFAIWDEKEEQFFAARDRFGEKPFYYYEDEEYFIFSSEMKALWAIGIEKRTDNKMLLNYLTLGHVQNCVDKEQTFFESIYSLPPSHYLIFRPSKQLSKITKYWSINKEIKIDISAADAIEKFTELFNNAVKKRLRSDVPVGTSLSGGLDSSAIVATVSSLKKKPAAQQLRQTFSAVFRGFEKDESKF
;
A
#
# COMPACT_ATOMS: atom_id res chain seq x y z
N ILE A 1 -6.77 -10.33 -14.52
CA ILE A 1 -5.67 -9.70 -15.26
C ILE A 1 -4.91 -10.77 -16.03
N ARG A 2 -4.31 -11.77 -15.39
CA ARG A 2 -3.51 -12.84 -16.05
C ARG A 2 -4.23 -13.48 -17.23
N ASN A 3 -5.44 -13.99 -17.03
CA ASN A 3 -6.22 -14.62 -18.11
C ASN A 3 -6.52 -13.66 -19.27
N PHE A 4 -6.79 -12.40 -18.97
CA PHE A 4 -6.98 -11.38 -20.01
C PHE A 4 -5.71 -11.18 -20.83
N LEU A 5 -4.56 -11.04 -20.17
CA LEU A 5 -3.28 -10.86 -20.85
C LEU A 5 -2.86 -12.10 -21.65
N GLN A 6 -3.15 -13.30 -21.15
CA GLN A 6 -2.96 -14.55 -21.93
C GLN A 6 -3.77 -14.54 -23.23
N ASN A 7 -5.02 -14.10 -23.18
CA ASN A 7 -5.84 -13.96 -24.39
C ASN A 7 -5.34 -12.85 -25.35
N LYS A 8 -4.42 -11.98 -24.89
CA LYS A 8 -3.73 -10.97 -25.70
C LYS A 8 -2.34 -11.42 -26.18
N GLY A 9 -1.98 -12.69 -25.94
CA GLY A 9 -0.74 -13.28 -26.44
C GLY A 9 0.43 -13.28 -25.43
N TYR A 10 0.21 -12.79 -24.19
CA TYR A 10 1.24 -12.85 -23.16
C TYR A 10 1.37 -14.26 -22.59
N SER A 11 2.60 -14.73 -22.45
CA SER A 11 2.93 -15.98 -21.77
C SER A 11 3.51 -15.71 -20.38
N PHE A 12 3.26 -16.64 -19.46
CA PHE A 12 3.72 -16.54 -18.07
C PHE A 12 4.40 -17.84 -17.67
N SER A 13 5.62 -17.74 -17.15
CA SER A 13 6.42 -18.89 -16.72
C SER A 13 6.21 -19.25 -15.25
N SER A 14 5.77 -18.30 -14.43
CA SER A 14 5.54 -18.48 -13.00
C SER A 14 4.11 -18.14 -12.59
N LYS A 15 3.81 -18.36 -11.31
CA LYS A 15 2.56 -17.88 -10.67
C LYS A 15 2.73 -16.52 -10.01
N SER A 16 3.90 -15.89 -10.13
CA SER A 16 4.23 -14.62 -9.49
C SER A 16 3.33 -13.47 -10.01
N ASP A 17 2.98 -12.58 -9.11
CA ASP A 17 2.30 -11.33 -9.46
C ASP A 17 3.24 -10.35 -10.19
N THR A 18 4.56 -10.48 -10.01
CA THR A 18 5.56 -9.66 -10.69
C THR A 18 5.47 -9.77 -12.20
N GLU A 19 5.36 -11.00 -12.76
CA GLU A 19 5.17 -11.18 -14.21
C GLU A 19 3.89 -10.51 -14.72
N VAL A 20 2.82 -10.57 -13.90
CA VAL A 20 1.54 -9.94 -14.26
C VAL A 20 1.65 -8.42 -14.25
N ILE A 21 2.40 -7.85 -13.31
CA ILE A 21 2.64 -6.40 -13.23
C ILE A 21 3.39 -5.93 -14.48
N VAL A 22 4.48 -6.62 -14.85
CA VAL A 22 5.29 -6.27 -16.03
C VAL A 22 4.46 -6.35 -17.32
N ALA A 23 3.73 -7.45 -17.53
CA ALA A 23 2.88 -7.64 -18.69
C ALA A 23 1.71 -6.63 -18.74
N ALA A 24 1.16 -6.28 -17.57
CA ALA A 24 0.11 -5.27 -17.46
C ALA A 24 0.63 -3.88 -17.82
N TYR A 25 1.84 -3.54 -17.36
CA TYR A 25 2.49 -2.27 -17.71
C TYR A 25 2.84 -2.22 -19.20
N ASP A 26 3.35 -3.29 -19.79
CA ASP A 26 3.63 -3.32 -21.24
C ASP A 26 2.34 -3.09 -22.05
N TYR A 27 1.23 -3.69 -21.64
CA TYR A 27 -0.05 -3.60 -22.37
C TYR A 27 -0.79 -2.28 -22.13
N TRP A 28 -0.88 -1.77 -20.90
CA TRP A 28 -1.70 -0.61 -20.52
C TRP A 28 -0.91 0.62 -20.11
N LYS A 29 0.42 0.52 -20.03
CA LYS A 29 1.30 1.54 -19.44
C LYS A 29 0.77 1.96 -18.05
N GLU A 30 0.78 3.24 -17.71
CA GLU A 30 0.33 3.73 -16.39
C GLU A 30 -1.13 3.36 -16.06
N ARG A 31 -1.95 3.09 -17.08
CA ARG A 31 -3.35 2.67 -16.89
C ARG A 31 -3.48 1.27 -16.29
N CYS A 32 -2.40 0.48 -16.24
CA CYS A 32 -2.38 -0.81 -15.54
C CYS A 32 -2.78 -0.68 -14.06
N LEU A 33 -2.48 0.47 -13.43
CA LEU A 33 -2.80 0.75 -12.02
C LEU A 33 -4.31 0.74 -11.74
N GLN A 34 -5.14 1.01 -12.75
CA GLN A 34 -6.60 0.93 -12.61
C GLN A 34 -7.10 -0.53 -12.53
N GLN A 35 -6.31 -1.48 -13.03
CA GLN A 35 -6.64 -2.90 -13.02
C GLN A 35 -6.21 -3.60 -11.73
N PHE A 36 -5.33 -2.98 -10.94
CA PHE A 36 -4.78 -3.59 -9.73
C PHE A 36 -5.71 -3.38 -8.53
N ASP A 37 -5.96 -4.45 -7.81
CA ASP A 37 -6.72 -4.46 -6.56
C ASP A 37 -5.92 -5.24 -5.51
N GLY A 38 -5.13 -4.53 -4.72
CA GLY A 38 -4.25 -5.13 -3.72
C GLY A 38 -3.27 -4.13 -3.13
N MET A 39 -2.36 -4.66 -2.32
CA MET A 39 -1.28 -3.94 -1.66
C MET A 39 -0.02 -4.07 -2.49
N PHE A 40 0.53 -2.97 -2.96
CA PHE A 40 1.74 -2.99 -3.77
C PHE A 40 2.56 -1.71 -3.66
N ALA A 41 3.86 -1.88 -3.78
CA ALA A 41 4.79 -0.86 -4.18
C ALA A 41 5.80 -1.54 -5.11
N PHE A 42 5.99 -1.01 -6.29
CA PHE A 42 6.90 -1.61 -7.28
C PHE A 42 7.56 -0.53 -8.11
N ALA A 43 8.62 -0.95 -8.80
CA ALA A 43 9.34 -0.14 -9.76
C ALA A 43 9.68 -0.98 -10.99
N ILE A 44 9.59 -0.37 -12.17
CA ILE A 44 9.88 -0.97 -13.47
C ILE A 44 10.84 -0.05 -14.20
N TRP A 45 11.89 -0.62 -14.78
CA TRP A 45 12.69 0.04 -15.80
C TRP A 45 12.09 -0.27 -17.17
N ASP A 46 11.68 0.76 -17.91
CA ASP A 46 11.19 0.64 -19.29
C ASP A 46 12.32 1.03 -20.23
N GLU A 47 12.96 0.02 -20.82
CA GLU A 47 14.09 0.22 -21.75
C GLU A 47 13.70 0.97 -23.02
N LYS A 48 12.46 0.83 -23.50
CA LYS A 48 11.99 1.46 -24.72
C LYS A 48 11.79 2.96 -24.54
N GLU A 49 11.25 3.34 -23.39
CA GLU A 49 10.97 4.75 -23.03
C GLU A 49 12.12 5.39 -22.25
N GLU A 50 13.17 4.62 -21.94
CA GLU A 50 14.32 5.03 -21.11
C GLU A 50 13.85 5.73 -19.82
N GLN A 51 12.88 5.13 -19.14
CA GLN A 51 12.28 5.70 -17.94
C GLN A 51 12.08 4.68 -16.85
N PHE A 52 12.10 5.19 -15.64
CA PHE A 52 11.74 4.48 -14.45
C PHE A 52 10.27 4.76 -14.13
N PHE A 53 9.49 3.72 -13.95
CA PHE A 53 8.09 3.80 -13.54
C PHE A 53 7.92 3.13 -12.18
N ALA A 54 7.54 3.90 -11.17
CA ALA A 54 7.25 3.38 -9.83
C ALA A 54 5.82 3.71 -9.43
N ALA A 55 5.18 2.82 -8.67
CA ALA A 55 3.82 3.05 -8.21
C ALA A 55 3.59 2.49 -6.82
N ARG A 56 2.71 3.15 -6.08
CA ARG A 56 2.27 2.75 -4.75
C ARG A 56 0.76 2.57 -4.72
N ASP A 57 0.28 1.58 -3.97
CA ASP A 57 -1.13 1.24 -3.88
C ASP A 57 -2.03 2.38 -3.38
N ARG A 58 -3.36 2.19 -3.53
CA ARG A 58 -4.37 3.23 -3.27
C ARG A 58 -4.32 3.81 -1.86
N PHE A 59 -3.94 3.03 -0.86
CA PHE A 59 -3.92 3.43 0.55
C PHE A 59 -2.51 3.55 1.13
N GLY A 60 -1.45 3.25 0.33
CA GLY A 60 -0.06 3.27 0.77
C GLY A 60 0.25 2.18 1.78
N GLU A 61 -0.39 1.02 1.65
CA GLU A 61 -0.17 -0.12 2.54
C GLU A 61 1.26 -0.66 2.41
N LYS A 62 1.84 -0.61 1.20
CA LYS A 62 3.26 -0.93 1.00
C LYS A 62 4.11 0.34 0.98
N PRO A 63 5.28 0.32 1.63
CA PRO A 63 6.17 1.49 1.65
C PRO A 63 6.92 1.64 0.34
N PHE A 64 7.19 2.89 -0.03
CA PHE A 64 8.10 3.27 -1.11
C PHE A 64 8.76 4.59 -0.75
N TYR A 65 10.05 4.56 -0.46
CA TYR A 65 10.87 5.74 -0.15
C TYR A 65 11.85 5.99 -1.28
N TYR A 66 12.16 7.26 -1.53
CA TYR A 66 13.12 7.63 -2.54
C TYR A 66 13.95 8.85 -2.11
N TYR A 67 15.10 8.95 -2.72
CA TYR A 67 16.02 10.08 -2.68
C TYR A 67 16.34 10.48 -4.11
N GLU A 68 16.40 11.79 -4.39
CA GLU A 68 16.72 12.33 -5.71
C GLU A 68 17.62 13.54 -5.54
N ASP A 69 18.72 13.56 -6.29
CA ASP A 69 19.60 14.70 -6.46
C ASP A 69 20.04 14.83 -7.93
N GLU A 70 21.07 15.65 -8.20
CA GLU A 70 21.56 15.87 -9.57
C GLU A 70 22.22 14.65 -10.22
N GLU A 71 22.70 13.67 -9.43
CA GLU A 71 23.43 12.50 -9.91
C GLU A 71 22.64 11.22 -9.77
N TYR A 72 21.79 11.10 -8.74
CA TYR A 72 21.18 9.85 -8.34
C TYR A 72 19.65 9.95 -8.16
N PHE A 73 18.99 8.91 -8.60
CA PHE A 73 17.63 8.56 -8.17
C PHE A 73 17.67 7.19 -7.51
N ILE A 74 17.40 7.14 -6.21
CA ILE A 74 17.54 5.95 -5.40
C ILE A 74 16.21 5.67 -4.69
N PHE A 75 15.79 4.42 -4.60
CA PHE A 75 14.56 4.04 -3.93
C PHE A 75 14.71 2.77 -3.10
N SER A 76 13.83 2.60 -2.12
CA SER A 76 13.79 1.42 -1.27
C SER A 76 12.45 1.26 -0.56
N SER A 77 12.22 0.09 0.00
CA SER A 77 11.05 -0.15 0.90
C SER A 77 11.29 0.34 2.32
N GLU A 78 12.54 0.63 2.71
CA GLU A 78 12.88 1.10 4.05
C GLU A 78 13.94 2.20 3.99
N MET A 79 13.75 3.29 4.75
CA MET A 79 14.70 4.42 4.77
C MET A 79 16.12 4.00 5.19
N LYS A 80 16.24 2.97 6.06
CA LYS A 80 17.56 2.49 6.50
C LYS A 80 18.42 1.96 5.37
N ALA A 81 17.83 1.48 4.27
CA ALA A 81 18.59 1.06 3.10
C ALA A 81 19.24 2.26 2.39
N LEU A 82 18.57 3.43 2.39
CA LEU A 82 19.12 4.68 1.85
C LEU A 82 20.30 5.17 2.69
N TRP A 83 20.21 5.07 4.01
CA TRP A 83 21.34 5.43 4.89
C TRP A 83 22.54 4.47 4.73
N ALA A 84 22.26 3.19 4.48
CA ALA A 84 23.33 2.19 4.32
C ALA A 84 24.22 2.46 3.10
N ILE A 85 23.72 3.19 2.09
CA ILE A 85 24.48 3.56 0.90
C ILE A 85 25.03 4.99 0.97
N GLY A 86 24.95 5.65 2.14
CA GLY A 86 25.60 6.93 2.40
C GLY A 86 24.68 8.16 2.36
N ILE A 87 23.36 8.01 2.15
CA ILE A 87 22.44 9.16 2.28
C ILE A 87 22.43 9.62 3.75
N GLU A 88 22.62 10.91 3.95
CA GLU A 88 22.72 11.48 5.29
C GLU A 88 21.42 11.30 6.08
N LYS A 89 21.56 10.87 7.33
CA LYS A 89 20.44 10.77 8.27
C LYS A 89 20.24 12.09 9.01
N ARG A 90 19.68 13.09 8.34
CA ARG A 90 19.35 14.40 8.91
C ARG A 90 17.86 14.49 9.21
N THR A 91 17.52 14.87 10.44
CA THR A 91 16.11 14.99 10.85
C THR A 91 15.47 16.23 10.24
N ASP A 92 14.27 16.06 9.66
CA ASP A 92 13.42 17.18 9.24
C ASP A 92 12.78 17.83 10.46
N ASN A 93 13.22 19.06 10.79
CA ASN A 93 12.77 19.79 11.98
C ASN A 93 11.28 20.15 11.94
N LYS A 94 10.72 20.38 10.75
CA LYS A 94 9.29 20.69 10.59
C LYS A 94 8.45 19.45 10.90
N MET A 95 8.85 18.30 10.41
CA MET A 95 8.16 17.04 10.72
C MET A 95 8.30 16.66 12.19
N LEU A 96 9.48 16.87 12.78
CA LEU A 96 9.72 16.68 14.20
C LEU A 96 8.81 17.58 15.05
N LEU A 97 8.68 18.86 14.68
CA LEU A 97 7.78 19.81 15.36
C LEU A 97 6.32 19.36 15.28
N ASN A 98 5.86 18.93 14.10
CA ASN A 98 4.51 18.40 13.91
C ASN A 98 4.24 17.18 14.80
N TYR A 99 5.23 16.32 14.95
CA TYR A 99 5.13 15.16 15.83
C TYR A 99 5.04 15.56 17.30
N LEU A 100 5.94 16.44 17.76
CA LEU A 100 5.99 16.86 19.17
C LEU A 100 4.76 17.67 19.60
N THR A 101 4.18 18.43 18.69
CA THR A 101 3.04 19.31 19.01
C THR A 101 1.67 18.67 18.75
N LEU A 102 1.55 17.89 17.67
CA LEU A 102 0.27 17.34 17.18
C LEU A 102 0.20 15.82 17.25
N GLY A 103 1.31 15.13 17.56
CA GLY A 103 1.38 13.66 17.56
C GLY A 103 1.32 13.03 16.15
N HIS A 104 1.45 13.81 15.08
CA HIS A 104 1.34 13.28 13.72
C HIS A 104 2.64 12.59 13.30
N VAL A 105 2.54 11.32 12.94
CA VAL A 105 3.64 10.50 12.39
C VAL A 105 3.80 10.65 10.87
N GLN A 106 2.87 11.37 10.23
CA GLN A 106 2.89 11.70 8.81
C GLN A 106 2.41 13.14 8.64
N ASN A 107 2.97 13.86 7.67
CA ASN A 107 2.45 15.17 7.32
C ASN A 107 1.04 15.02 6.69
N CYS A 108 0.06 15.75 7.22
CA CYS A 108 -1.32 15.68 6.75
C CYS A 108 -1.53 16.36 5.39
N VAL A 109 -0.68 17.33 5.05
CA VAL A 109 -0.76 18.12 3.81
C VAL A 109 0.22 17.59 2.77
N ASP A 110 1.48 17.52 3.11
CA ASP A 110 2.56 17.03 2.25
C ASP A 110 2.82 15.55 2.55
N LYS A 111 2.26 14.67 1.71
CA LYS A 111 2.39 13.22 1.88
C LYS A 111 3.73 12.66 1.44
N GLU A 112 4.56 13.46 0.80
CA GLU A 112 5.92 13.07 0.41
C GLU A 112 6.89 13.26 1.56
N GLN A 113 6.65 14.24 2.45
CA GLN A 113 7.53 14.55 3.55
C GLN A 113 7.66 13.40 4.53
N THR A 114 8.90 13.07 4.90
CA THR A 114 9.24 12.10 5.93
C THR A 114 9.87 12.79 7.16
N PHE A 115 10.26 12.02 8.17
CA PHE A 115 11.03 12.53 9.31
C PHE A 115 12.48 12.90 8.98
N PHE A 116 12.92 12.65 7.74
CA PHE A 116 14.30 12.88 7.33
C PHE A 116 14.34 13.76 6.09
N GLU A 117 15.25 14.76 6.13
CA GLU A 117 15.52 15.64 5.00
C GLU A 117 15.97 14.84 3.78
N SER A 118 15.55 15.28 2.60
CA SER A 118 15.91 14.69 1.31
C SER A 118 15.45 13.23 1.09
N ILE A 119 14.77 12.60 2.06
CA ILE A 119 14.15 11.30 1.91
C ILE A 119 12.64 11.50 1.81
N TYR A 120 12.09 11.11 0.68
CA TYR A 120 10.68 11.28 0.37
C TYR A 120 9.95 9.94 0.38
N SER A 121 8.65 10.00 0.60
CA SER A 121 7.74 8.85 0.47
C SER A 121 6.84 9.05 -0.73
N LEU A 122 6.78 8.09 -1.66
CA LEU A 122 5.79 8.15 -2.73
C LEU A 122 4.37 8.15 -2.12
N PRO A 123 3.55 9.17 -2.34
CA PRO A 123 2.23 9.24 -1.72
C PRO A 123 1.31 8.08 -2.10
N PRO A 124 0.34 7.69 -1.25
CA PRO A 124 -0.70 6.73 -1.61
C PRO A 124 -1.43 7.12 -2.89
N SER A 125 -1.81 6.14 -3.71
CA SER A 125 -2.49 6.35 -5.00
C SER A 125 -1.71 7.17 -6.03
N HIS A 126 -0.38 7.21 -5.94
CA HIS A 126 0.46 7.91 -6.90
C HIS A 126 1.41 6.95 -7.61
N TYR A 127 1.82 7.37 -8.79
CA TYR A 127 2.97 6.82 -9.49
C TYR A 127 3.99 7.92 -9.78
N LEU A 128 5.22 7.50 -9.95
CA LEU A 128 6.36 8.34 -10.28
C LEU A 128 6.96 7.86 -11.60
N ILE A 129 7.24 8.79 -12.50
CA ILE A 129 8.06 8.57 -13.69
C ILE A 129 9.33 9.39 -13.52
N PHE A 130 10.48 8.73 -13.57
CA PHE A 130 11.78 9.37 -13.60
C PHE A 130 12.47 9.09 -14.94
N ARG A 131 12.97 10.14 -15.59
CA ARG A 131 13.71 10.05 -16.84
C ARG A 131 15.14 10.55 -16.62
N PRO A 132 16.15 9.66 -16.63
CA PRO A 132 17.54 10.04 -16.41
C PRO A 132 18.02 11.13 -17.37
N SER A 133 17.62 11.06 -18.65
CA SER A 133 18.01 12.06 -19.67
C SER A 133 17.51 13.47 -19.40
N LYS A 134 16.49 13.63 -18.55
CA LYS A 134 15.88 14.92 -18.19
C LYS A 134 16.16 15.32 -16.75
N GLN A 135 16.75 14.40 -15.95
CA GLN A 135 16.92 14.57 -14.49
C GLN A 135 15.65 15.11 -13.83
N LEU A 136 14.51 14.50 -14.20
CA LEU A 136 13.20 14.98 -13.79
C LEU A 136 12.33 13.82 -13.35
N SER A 137 11.90 13.86 -12.12
CA SER A 137 10.81 13.04 -11.61
C SER A 137 9.47 13.75 -11.77
N LYS A 138 8.44 12.98 -12.09
CA LYS A 138 7.05 13.45 -12.14
C LYS A 138 6.16 12.51 -11.34
N ILE A 139 5.55 13.03 -10.30
CA ILE A 139 4.57 12.32 -9.48
C ILE A 139 3.17 12.65 -9.97
N THR A 140 2.35 11.61 -10.14
CA THR A 140 0.99 11.77 -10.66
C THR A 140 0.03 10.88 -9.86
N LYS A 141 -1.07 11.48 -9.43
CA LYS A 141 -2.15 10.75 -8.74
C LYS A 141 -2.97 9.95 -9.75
N TYR A 142 -3.11 8.64 -9.53
CA TYR A 142 -3.89 7.78 -10.41
C TYR A 142 -5.28 7.41 -9.89
N TRP A 143 -5.52 7.61 -8.57
CA TRP A 143 -6.81 7.26 -7.97
C TRP A 143 -7.18 8.20 -6.82
N SER A 144 -8.46 8.42 -6.61
CA SER A 144 -9.02 9.10 -5.44
C SER A 144 -10.43 8.61 -5.17
N ILE A 145 -10.87 8.72 -3.91
CA ILE A 145 -12.27 8.48 -3.55
C ILE A 145 -13.11 9.64 -4.10
N ASN A 146 -14.09 9.28 -4.94
CA ASN A 146 -15.09 10.28 -5.35
C ASN A 146 -16.16 10.41 -4.26
N LYS A 147 -16.11 11.52 -3.54
CA LYS A 147 -17.02 11.82 -2.42
C LYS A 147 -18.39 12.36 -2.87
N GLU A 148 -18.52 12.73 -4.14
CA GLU A 148 -19.76 13.30 -4.70
C GLU A 148 -20.74 12.21 -5.15
N ILE A 149 -20.28 10.97 -5.30
CA ILE A 149 -21.15 9.86 -5.65
C ILE A 149 -22.04 9.53 -4.45
N LYS A 150 -23.33 9.77 -4.62
CA LYS A 150 -24.37 9.31 -3.69
C LYS A 150 -25.11 8.14 -4.31
N ILE A 151 -25.34 7.10 -3.52
CA ILE A 151 -26.09 5.92 -3.93
C ILE A 151 -27.44 6.00 -3.21
N ASP A 152 -28.54 6.00 -3.98
CA ASP A 152 -29.88 5.97 -3.43
C ASP A 152 -30.29 4.50 -3.23
N ILE A 153 -30.10 4.00 -2.01
CA ILE A 153 -30.43 2.64 -1.61
C ILE A 153 -31.03 2.62 -0.21
N SER A 154 -31.83 1.61 0.08
CA SER A 154 -32.37 1.41 1.44
C SER A 154 -31.26 1.12 2.46
N ALA A 155 -31.53 1.37 3.74
CA ALA A 155 -30.59 1.02 4.81
C ALA A 155 -30.31 -0.51 4.84
N ALA A 156 -31.30 -1.34 4.55
CA ALA A 156 -31.13 -2.79 4.49
C ALA A 156 -30.19 -3.20 3.36
N ASP A 157 -30.38 -2.67 2.15
CA ASP A 157 -29.52 -2.96 0.99
C ASP A 157 -28.09 -2.43 1.22
N ALA A 158 -27.95 -1.26 1.89
CA ALA A 158 -26.66 -0.71 2.25
C ALA A 158 -25.86 -1.64 3.19
N ILE A 159 -26.53 -2.21 4.22
CA ILE A 159 -25.95 -3.16 5.16
C ILE A 159 -25.51 -4.42 4.42
N GLU A 160 -26.38 -4.96 3.57
CA GLU A 160 -26.05 -6.16 2.79
C GLU A 160 -24.83 -5.92 1.89
N LYS A 161 -24.84 -4.82 1.13
CA LYS A 161 -23.75 -4.45 0.24
C LYS A 161 -22.44 -4.18 0.97
N PHE A 162 -22.50 -3.48 2.10
CA PHE A 162 -21.33 -3.25 2.95
C PHE A 162 -20.76 -4.59 3.45
N THR A 163 -21.61 -5.48 3.93
CA THR A 163 -21.21 -6.80 4.44
C THR A 163 -20.52 -7.62 3.33
N GLU A 164 -21.08 -7.63 2.12
CA GLU A 164 -20.49 -8.29 0.97
C GLU A 164 -19.08 -7.72 0.66
N LEU A 165 -18.97 -6.41 0.56
CA LEU A 165 -17.72 -5.72 0.25
C LEU A 165 -16.67 -5.93 1.33
N PHE A 166 -17.07 -5.85 2.61
CA PHE A 166 -16.19 -6.07 3.75
C PHE A 166 -15.64 -7.50 3.78
N ASN A 167 -16.53 -8.49 3.64
CA ASN A 167 -16.14 -9.90 3.58
C ASN A 167 -15.18 -10.18 2.42
N ASN A 168 -15.45 -9.61 1.24
CA ASN A 168 -14.58 -9.75 0.08
C ASN A 168 -13.22 -9.08 0.29
N ALA A 169 -13.18 -7.90 0.90
CA ALA A 169 -11.93 -7.20 1.22
C ALA A 169 -11.05 -8.01 2.18
N VAL A 170 -11.64 -8.53 3.27
CA VAL A 170 -10.94 -9.39 4.23
C VAL A 170 -10.45 -10.68 3.55
N LYS A 171 -11.31 -11.34 2.77
CA LYS A 171 -10.96 -12.57 2.06
C LYS A 171 -9.78 -12.40 1.10
N LYS A 172 -9.71 -11.28 0.37
CA LYS A 172 -8.60 -10.99 -0.56
C LYS A 172 -7.28 -10.81 0.19
N ARG A 173 -7.29 -10.20 1.37
CA ARG A 173 -6.11 -9.97 2.20
C ARG A 173 -5.58 -11.21 2.92
N LEU A 174 -6.40 -12.25 3.01
CA LEU A 174 -5.97 -13.56 3.52
C LEU A 174 -5.19 -14.40 2.49
N ARG A 175 -5.14 -13.96 1.23
CA ARG A 175 -4.33 -14.63 0.20
C ARG A 175 -2.85 -14.33 0.45
N SER A 176 -2.14 -15.32 1.01
CA SER A 176 -0.73 -15.21 1.38
C SER A 176 -0.08 -16.60 1.33
N ASP A 177 1.20 -16.63 0.99
CA ASP A 177 2.04 -17.84 1.00
C ASP A 177 2.61 -18.13 2.41
N VAL A 178 2.41 -17.18 3.34
CA VAL A 178 2.85 -17.29 4.74
C VAL A 178 1.67 -17.15 5.70
N PRO A 179 1.79 -17.62 6.95
CA PRO A 179 0.75 -17.43 7.95
C PRO A 179 0.42 -15.95 8.15
N VAL A 180 -0.88 -15.64 8.20
CA VAL A 180 -1.38 -14.28 8.44
C VAL A 180 -1.79 -14.14 9.88
N GLY A 181 -1.32 -13.08 10.55
CA GLY A 181 -1.79 -12.63 11.85
C GLY A 181 -2.65 -11.37 11.73
N THR A 182 -3.46 -11.08 12.73
CA THR A 182 -4.25 -9.86 12.80
C THR A 182 -4.10 -9.17 14.15
N SER A 183 -4.13 -7.84 14.16
CA SER A 183 -4.22 -7.07 15.40
C SER A 183 -5.63 -7.15 15.97
N LEU A 184 -5.72 -7.27 17.29
CA LEU A 184 -6.98 -7.26 18.04
C LEU A 184 -6.83 -6.24 19.19
N SER A 185 -7.34 -5.04 18.97
CA SER A 185 -7.30 -3.94 19.94
C SER A 185 -8.55 -3.83 20.82
N GLY A 186 -9.50 -4.77 20.67
CA GLY A 186 -10.81 -4.71 21.34
C GLY A 186 -11.79 -3.68 20.72
N GLY A 187 -11.34 -2.87 19.77
CA GLY A 187 -12.18 -1.95 19.01
C GLY A 187 -13.09 -2.66 18.01
N LEU A 188 -14.17 -1.98 17.58
CA LEU A 188 -15.16 -2.51 16.65
C LEU A 188 -14.54 -3.03 15.34
N ASP A 189 -13.63 -2.25 14.75
CA ASP A 189 -13.03 -2.56 13.45
C ASP A 189 -12.17 -3.83 13.50
N SER A 190 -11.27 -3.92 14.48
CA SER A 190 -10.39 -5.07 14.66
C SER A 190 -11.20 -6.34 14.99
N SER A 191 -12.20 -6.21 15.84
CA SER A 191 -13.12 -7.31 16.20
C SER A 191 -13.93 -7.78 15.01
N ALA A 192 -14.44 -6.88 14.17
CA ALA A 192 -15.17 -7.22 12.95
C ALA A 192 -14.30 -7.99 11.95
N ILE A 193 -13.01 -7.59 11.80
CA ILE A 193 -12.04 -8.31 10.96
C ILE A 193 -11.84 -9.73 11.50
N VAL A 194 -11.55 -9.89 12.81
CA VAL A 194 -11.34 -11.19 13.43
C VAL A 194 -12.56 -12.09 13.30
N ALA A 195 -13.77 -11.55 13.57
CA ALA A 195 -15.02 -12.29 13.42
C ALA A 195 -15.24 -12.74 11.97
N THR A 196 -15.00 -11.87 11.00
CA THR A 196 -15.10 -12.20 9.57
C THR A 196 -14.12 -13.30 9.19
N VAL A 197 -12.85 -13.17 9.59
CA VAL A 197 -11.85 -14.22 9.34
C VAL A 197 -12.28 -15.55 9.97
N SER A 198 -12.80 -15.52 11.19
CA SER A 198 -13.29 -16.72 11.88
C SER A 198 -14.48 -17.37 11.16
N SER A 199 -15.39 -16.57 10.60
CA SER A 199 -16.51 -17.08 9.80
C SER A 199 -16.07 -17.74 8.49
N LEU A 200 -14.98 -17.22 7.89
CA LEU A 200 -14.39 -17.76 6.67
C LEU A 200 -13.62 -19.07 6.89
N LYS A 201 -13.22 -19.39 8.15
CA LYS A 201 -12.45 -20.61 8.51
C LYS A 201 -13.16 -21.94 8.19
N LYS A 202 -14.46 -21.93 7.97
CA LYS A 202 -15.21 -23.11 7.52
C LYS A 202 -14.89 -23.52 6.06
N LYS A 203 -14.01 -22.79 5.36
CA LYS A 203 -13.55 -23.05 3.98
C LYS A 203 -12.04 -23.30 3.97
N PRO A 204 -11.51 -24.18 3.08
CA PRO A 204 -10.10 -24.62 3.10
C PRO A 204 -9.05 -23.51 3.02
N ALA A 205 -9.38 -22.36 2.44
CA ALA A 205 -8.46 -21.22 2.29
C ALA A 205 -8.16 -20.46 3.60
N ALA A 206 -8.88 -20.72 4.68
CA ALA A 206 -8.79 -19.96 5.93
C ALA A 206 -7.94 -20.64 7.02
N GLN A 207 -7.22 -21.72 6.70
CA GLN A 207 -6.33 -22.40 7.66
C GLN A 207 -5.09 -21.60 8.03
N GLN A 208 -4.83 -20.45 7.38
CA GLN A 208 -3.59 -19.69 7.53
C GLN A 208 -3.63 -18.64 8.65
N LEU A 209 -4.82 -18.17 9.10
CA LEU A 209 -4.87 -17.26 10.25
C LEU A 209 -4.79 -18.05 11.54
N ARG A 210 -3.66 -17.98 12.24
CA ARG A 210 -3.42 -18.75 13.47
C ARG A 210 -3.28 -17.88 14.71
N GLN A 211 -3.06 -16.57 14.55
CA GLN A 211 -2.68 -15.71 15.68
C GLN A 211 -3.35 -14.35 15.60
N THR A 212 -3.78 -13.86 16.76
CA THR A 212 -4.13 -12.46 16.99
C THR A 212 -3.09 -11.84 17.91
N PHE A 213 -2.83 -10.54 17.74
CA PHE A 213 -1.87 -9.79 18.53
C PHE A 213 -2.58 -8.60 19.17
N SER A 214 -2.43 -8.45 20.49
CA SER A 214 -2.91 -7.29 21.22
C SER A 214 -1.75 -6.59 21.91
N ALA A 215 -1.76 -5.26 21.91
CA ALA A 215 -0.78 -4.47 22.63
C ALA A 215 -1.19 -4.41 24.11
N VAL A 216 -0.30 -4.83 25.02
CA VAL A 216 -0.57 -4.87 26.45
C VAL A 216 0.41 -3.96 27.16
N PHE A 217 -0.12 -2.93 27.83
CA PHE A 217 0.64 -1.96 28.62
C PHE A 217 0.03 -1.85 30.03
N ARG A 218 0.25 -2.86 30.86
CA ARG A 218 -0.37 -2.96 32.19
C ARG A 218 -0.19 -1.69 33.01
N GLY A 219 -1.31 -1.12 33.43
CA GLY A 219 -1.35 0.11 34.22
C GLY A 219 -1.36 1.42 33.44
N PHE A 220 -1.34 1.35 32.10
CA PHE A 220 -1.51 2.51 31.23
C PHE A 220 -2.96 2.67 30.77
N GLU A 221 -3.35 3.91 30.48
CA GLU A 221 -4.70 4.27 29.99
C GLU A 221 -5.06 3.52 28.69
N LYS A 222 -4.07 3.27 27.83
CA LYS A 222 -4.21 2.58 26.53
C LYS A 222 -3.89 1.08 26.60
N ASP A 223 -4.08 0.45 27.76
CA ASP A 223 -3.89 -1.00 27.91
C ASP A 223 -5.07 -1.76 27.30
N GLU A 224 -4.80 -2.51 26.22
CA GLU A 224 -5.77 -3.29 25.48
C GLU A 224 -6.04 -4.69 26.09
N SER A 225 -5.39 -5.03 27.21
CA SER A 225 -5.52 -6.37 27.83
C SER A 225 -6.90 -6.67 28.44
N LYS A 226 -7.76 -5.66 28.51
CA LYS A 226 -9.12 -5.77 29.09
C LYS A 226 -10.21 -6.11 28.06
N PHE A 227 -9.86 -6.23 26.81
CA PHE A 227 -10.79 -6.42 25.69
C PHE A 227 -10.64 -7.78 25.02
#